data_c163cf3384e34230b68f0a0b0020c180
#
_entry.id   c163cf3384e34230b68f0a0b0020c180
#
_cell.length_a   1.000
_cell.length_b   1.000
_cell.length_c   1.000
_cell.angle_alpha   90.00
_cell.angle_beta   90.00
_cell.angle_gamma   90.00
#
_symmetry.space_group_name_H-M   'P 1'
#
loop_
_entity.id
_entity.type
_entity.pdbx_description
1 polymer ?
#
loop_
_entity_poly.entity_id
_entity_poly.type
_entity_poly.pdbx_seq_one_letter_code
_entity_poly.pdbx_strand_id
1 'polypeptide(L)'
;MDTGHDAAGSDKVGWLSRRGFLRTAVTTAAVVGTSSALASPALAQEATSGQAGGRHRVPPDQISIQLFTLRDQLAVDLEGTLQALGEIGYTRVEHAGFVGRTVTEFKAALDAAGLRATSGHVQIPQPFDPAAWSASLADANTLGSRYIVHPFFGIDFATGEVTRTTAPWRAFARDLNRAGRMARDAGLKLGYHNHNWEFFRLTDDPSRTAYDVLTDATDPDLVHLEMDLFWVTRGARDPVDLIKENQGRVLQYHVKDLNQAGSFTDPGQGLLDFARIFRHSDEAGVREYIVERDDAGSPPRQPADALDTARVGYQFLRRIRF
;
A
#
# COMPACT_ATOMS: atom_id res chain seq x y z
N MET A 1 30.18 -30.30 36.91
CA MET A 1 29.07 -30.78 36.08
C MET A 1 28.13 -29.59 35.92
N ASP A 2 28.35 -28.89 34.88
CA ASP A 2 27.77 -27.62 34.58
C ASP A 2 26.82 -27.81 33.38
N THR A 3 25.56 -27.52 33.52
CA THR A 3 24.58 -27.57 32.43
C THR A 3 23.96 -26.20 32.29
N GLY A 4 24.64 -25.36 31.48
CA GLY A 4 24.07 -24.11 31.00
C GLY A 4 22.91 -24.36 30.04
N HIS A 5 21.78 -23.77 30.29
CA HIS A 5 20.66 -23.60 29.34
C HIS A 5 20.76 -22.21 28.73
N ASP A 6 21.28 -22.15 27.51
CA ASP A 6 21.15 -20.99 26.65
C ASP A 6 19.78 -21.02 25.96
N ALA A 7 18.90 -20.12 26.35
CA ALA A 7 17.68 -19.80 25.63
C ALA A 7 17.90 -18.46 24.88
N ALA A 8 18.38 -18.55 23.64
CA ALA A 8 18.43 -17.41 22.73
C ALA A 8 17.37 -17.59 21.65
N GLY A 9 16.19 -17.10 21.91
CA GLY A 9 15.17 -16.84 20.88
C GLY A 9 15.49 -15.51 20.21
N SER A 10 16.04 -15.56 19.01
CA SER A 10 16.33 -14.35 18.23
C SER A 10 15.16 -14.04 17.31
N ASP A 11 14.34 -13.10 17.69
CA ASP A 11 13.41 -12.41 16.80
C ASP A 11 14.19 -11.55 15.80
N LYS A 12 14.56 -12.17 14.67
CA LYS A 12 15.03 -11.43 13.49
C LYS A 12 13.91 -11.31 12.49
N VAL A 13 12.96 -10.41 12.72
CA VAL A 13 12.17 -9.84 11.63
C VAL A 13 13.10 -8.86 10.92
N GLY A 14 13.78 -9.37 9.88
CA GLY A 14 14.73 -8.57 9.12
C GLY A 14 14.01 -7.48 8.33
N TRP A 15 14.32 -6.23 8.61
CA TRP A 15 14.06 -5.11 7.73
C TRP A 15 14.71 -5.39 6.38
N LEU A 16 13.92 -5.30 5.30
CA LEU A 16 14.41 -5.47 3.93
C LEU A 16 15.59 -4.51 3.70
N SER A 17 16.75 -5.06 3.42
CA SER A 17 17.97 -4.29 3.27
C SER A 17 17.88 -3.34 2.07
N ARG A 18 18.41 -2.11 2.22
CA ARG A 18 18.45 -1.02 1.24
C ARG A 18 18.95 -1.40 -0.16
N ARG A 19 19.55 -2.58 -0.35
CA ARG A 19 20.19 -2.98 -1.61
C ARG A 19 19.27 -3.67 -2.62
N GLY A 20 18.10 -4.14 -2.22
CA GLY A 20 17.19 -4.88 -3.10
C GLY A 20 16.24 -4.01 -3.95
N PHE A 21 15.91 -2.80 -3.49
CA PHE A 21 14.86 -1.98 -4.11
C PHE A 21 15.32 -1.14 -5.33
N LEU A 22 16.65 -0.99 -5.55
CA LEU A 22 17.21 0.01 -6.47
C LEU A 22 17.70 -0.52 -7.83
N ARG A 23 17.39 -1.78 -8.23
CA ARG A 23 17.93 -2.36 -9.48
C ARG A 23 16.90 -2.90 -10.45
N THR A 24 15.82 -2.17 -10.70
CA THR A 24 15.02 -2.42 -11.91
C THR A 24 14.91 -1.14 -12.74
N ALA A 25 16.04 -0.62 -13.18
CA ALA A 25 16.08 0.31 -14.30
C ALA A 25 16.05 -0.53 -15.58
N VAL A 26 14.90 -0.61 -16.21
CA VAL A 26 14.79 -1.14 -17.60
C VAL A 26 15.39 -0.10 -18.52
N THR A 27 16.54 -0.42 -19.13
CA THR A 27 17.13 0.31 -20.24
C THR A 27 16.29 0.11 -21.49
N THR A 28 15.50 1.11 -21.86
CA THR A 28 14.85 1.19 -23.16
C THR A 28 15.76 1.95 -24.10
N ALA A 29 16.24 1.28 -25.13
CA ALA A 29 17.03 1.87 -26.22
C ALA A 29 16.18 2.89 -27.00
N ALA A 30 16.71 4.11 -27.15
CA ALA A 30 16.12 5.15 -27.97
C ALA A 30 16.39 4.87 -29.45
N VAL A 31 15.32 4.76 -30.24
CA VAL A 31 15.40 4.85 -31.69
C VAL A 31 15.11 6.30 -32.09
N VAL A 32 16.10 6.98 -32.59
CA VAL A 32 15.98 8.33 -33.17
C VAL A 32 15.39 8.22 -34.59
N GLY A 33 14.16 8.66 -34.73
CA GLY A 33 13.53 8.87 -36.05
C GLY A 33 13.26 10.36 -36.26
N THR A 34 13.98 10.96 -37.21
CA THR A 34 13.74 12.35 -37.68
C THR A 34 12.53 12.38 -38.58
N SER A 35 11.52 13.18 -38.30
CA SER A 35 10.47 13.53 -39.25
C SER A 35 10.10 15.00 -39.13
N SER A 36 10.11 15.66 -40.26
CA SER A 36 9.95 17.09 -40.49
C SER A 36 8.53 17.59 -40.15
N ALA A 37 8.48 18.79 -39.59
CA ALA A 37 7.26 19.51 -39.27
C ALA A 37 6.55 20.05 -40.52
N LEU A 38 5.24 19.84 -40.60
CA LEU A 38 4.31 20.69 -41.35
C LEU A 38 3.28 21.24 -40.35
N ALA A 39 3.33 22.54 -40.18
CA ALA A 39 2.40 23.28 -39.34
C ALA A 39 1.06 23.47 -40.08
N SER A 40 -0.04 23.07 -39.46
CA SER A 40 -1.39 23.50 -39.79
C SER A 40 -2.01 24.24 -38.62
N PRO A 41 -2.74 25.35 -38.83
CA PRO A 41 -3.29 26.12 -37.71
C PRO A 41 -4.49 25.38 -37.13
N ALA A 42 -4.37 24.95 -35.90
CA ALA A 42 -5.47 24.42 -35.11
C ALA A 42 -6.36 25.56 -34.62
N LEU A 43 -7.63 25.52 -35.05
CA LEU A 43 -8.74 26.28 -34.46
C LEU A 43 -8.79 26.00 -32.92
N ALA A 44 -8.57 27.05 -32.15
CA ALA A 44 -8.82 27.02 -30.72
C ALA A 44 -10.34 26.90 -30.51
N GLN A 45 -10.79 25.68 -30.24
CA GLN A 45 -12.14 25.43 -29.74
C GLN A 45 -12.03 25.50 -28.23
N GLU A 46 -12.47 26.59 -27.64
CA GLU A 46 -12.67 26.72 -26.19
C GLU A 46 -13.68 25.66 -25.76
N ALA A 47 -13.17 24.55 -25.26
CA ALA A 47 -13.97 23.61 -24.49
C ALA A 47 -14.23 24.24 -23.13
N THR A 48 -15.31 24.98 -23.00
CA THR A 48 -15.92 25.27 -21.72
C THR A 48 -16.50 23.98 -21.15
N SER A 49 -15.63 23.10 -20.64
CA SER A 49 -16.06 22.04 -19.76
C SER A 49 -16.41 22.70 -18.42
N GLY A 50 -17.71 22.96 -18.21
CA GLY A 50 -18.23 23.27 -16.89
C GLY A 50 -17.84 22.12 -15.95
N GLN A 51 -16.77 22.29 -15.19
CA GLN A 51 -16.49 21.47 -14.03
C GLN A 51 -17.63 21.70 -13.05
N ALA A 52 -18.61 20.81 -13.05
CA ALA A 52 -19.48 20.62 -11.93
C ALA A 52 -18.56 20.24 -10.76
N GLY A 53 -18.20 21.22 -9.94
CA GLY A 53 -17.33 21.01 -8.79
C GLY A 53 -17.91 19.88 -7.94
N GLY A 54 -17.17 18.80 -7.77
CA GLY A 54 -17.59 17.62 -7.02
C GLY A 54 -18.09 18.01 -5.63
N ARG A 55 -19.20 17.41 -5.21
CA ARG A 55 -19.84 17.70 -3.90
C ARG A 55 -19.21 16.90 -2.77
N HIS A 56 -18.51 15.80 -3.11
CA HIS A 56 -17.92 14.88 -2.15
C HIS A 56 -16.48 15.26 -1.79
N ARG A 57 -16.07 14.90 -0.60
CA ARG A 57 -14.71 15.06 -0.07
C ARG A 57 -14.33 13.80 0.69
N VAL A 58 -13.03 13.56 0.83
CA VAL A 58 -12.54 12.55 1.76
C VAL A 58 -12.88 12.98 3.20
N PRO A 59 -13.59 12.14 3.99
CA PRO A 59 -13.83 12.42 5.39
C PRO A 59 -12.50 12.50 6.17
N PRO A 60 -12.30 13.52 7.01
CA PRO A 60 -11.01 13.70 7.71
C PRO A 60 -10.61 12.51 8.57
N ASP A 61 -11.60 11.84 9.15
CA ASP A 61 -11.42 10.65 9.98
C ASP A 61 -11.19 9.35 9.19
N GLN A 62 -11.12 9.42 7.86
CA GLN A 62 -10.74 8.32 6.97
C GLN A 62 -9.36 8.55 6.32
N ILE A 63 -8.68 9.66 6.64
CA ILE A 63 -7.33 9.93 6.14
C ILE A 63 -6.31 9.27 7.05
N SER A 64 -5.45 8.46 6.46
CA SER A 64 -4.37 7.73 7.11
C SER A 64 -3.05 7.88 6.35
N ILE A 65 -1.96 7.39 6.92
CA ILE A 65 -0.66 7.31 6.27
C ILE A 65 0.01 5.97 6.58
N GLN A 66 0.59 5.35 5.56
CA GLN A 66 1.43 4.17 5.72
C GLN A 66 2.81 4.59 6.26
N LEU A 67 3.17 4.05 7.43
CA LEU A 67 4.42 4.41 8.13
C LEU A 67 5.69 3.94 7.41
N PHE A 68 5.58 3.02 6.44
CA PHE A 68 6.69 2.69 5.57
C PHE A 68 7.21 3.90 4.78
N THR A 69 6.33 4.86 4.48
CA THR A 69 6.69 6.15 3.88
C THR A 69 7.76 6.88 4.71
N LEU A 70 7.66 6.78 6.04
CA LEU A 70 8.53 7.48 6.98
C LEU A 70 9.59 6.56 7.62
N ARG A 71 9.76 5.33 7.12
CA ARG A 71 10.62 4.30 7.77
C ARG A 71 12.04 4.80 8.08
N ASP A 72 12.65 5.56 7.17
CA ASP A 72 14.00 6.09 7.37
C ASP A 72 14.02 7.17 8.48
N GLN A 73 13.00 8.02 8.55
CA GLN A 73 12.86 9.05 9.58
C GLN A 73 12.45 8.45 10.94
N LEU A 74 11.53 7.46 10.94
CA LEU A 74 11.13 6.74 12.16
C LEU A 74 12.32 5.99 12.80
N ALA A 75 13.26 5.50 11.99
CA ALA A 75 14.47 4.86 12.49
C ALA A 75 15.44 5.87 13.15
N VAL A 76 15.35 7.17 12.81
CA VAL A 76 16.14 8.24 13.42
C VAL A 76 15.48 8.74 14.71
N ASP A 77 14.17 9.02 14.64
CA ASP A 77 13.40 9.60 15.74
C ASP A 77 11.92 9.14 15.63
N LEU A 78 11.58 8.10 16.36
CA LEU A 78 10.22 7.54 16.37
C LEU A 78 9.22 8.56 16.96
N GLU A 79 9.49 9.01 18.16
CA GLU A 79 8.56 9.83 18.95
C GLU A 79 8.31 11.18 18.27
N GLY A 80 9.37 11.89 17.87
CA GLY A 80 9.26 13.17 17.16
C GLY A 80 8.57 13.05 15.80
N THR A 81 8.79 11.93 15.07
CA THR A 81 8.13 11.68 13.79
C THR A 81 6.63 11.46 13.98
N LEU A 82 6.22 10.65 14.97
CA LEU A 82 4.81 10.41 15.26
C LEU A 82 4.12 11.69 15.74
N GLN A 83 4.77 12.48 16.59
CA GLN A 83 4.25 13.78 17.01
C GLN A 83 4.05 14.72 15.81
N ALA A 84 5.01 14.81 14.90
CA ALA A 84 4.89 15.61 13.69
C ALA A 84 3.72 15.18 12.80
N LEU A 85 3.41 13.89 12.71
CA LEU A 85 2.22 13.40 12.01
C LEU A 85 0.93 13.89 12.68
N GLY A 86 0.85 13.84 14.01
CA GLY A 86 -0.27 14.41 14.77
C GLY A 86 -0.44 15.92 14.52
N GLU A 87 0.65 16.67 14.50
CA GLU A 87 0.67 18.13 14.21
C GLU A 87 0.26 18.45 12.76
N ILE A 88 0.57 17.59 11.78
CA ILE A 88 0.08 17.70 10.41
C ILE A 88 -1.44 17.54 10.35
N GLY A 89 -2.01 16.73 11.26
CA GLY A 89 -3.44 16.50 11.38
C GLY A 89 -3.88 15.06 11.19
N TYR A 90 -2.94 14.12 11.01
CA TYR A 90 -3.29 12.70 11.01
C TYR A 90 -3.80 12.28 12.40
N THR A 91 -4.79 11.39 12.41
CA THR A 91 -5.28 10.70 13.60
C THR A 91 -5.17 9.19 13.48
N ARG A 92 -4.82 8.73 12.29
CA ARG A 92 -4.70 7.32 11.92
C ARG A 92 -3.42 7.07 11.18
N VAL A 93 -2.87 5.89 11.40
CA VAL A 93 -1.73 5.37 10.64
C VAL A 93 -1.96 3.91 10.28
N GLU A 94 -1.29 3.48 9.23
CA GLU A 94 -1.06 2.07 8.95
C GLU A 94 0.39 1.75 9.27
N HIS A 95 0.64 0.79 10.19
CA HIS A 95 1.99 0.44 10.58
C HIS A 95 2.64 -0.57 9.62
N ALA A 96 3.98 -0.56 9.55
CA ALA A 96 4.80 -1.52 8.83
C ALA A 96 5.81 -2.18 9.79
N GLY A 97 5.31 -2.74 10.89
CA GLY A 97 6.11 -3.20 12.03
C GLY A 97 6.19 -2.14 13.13
N PHE A 98 6.98 -2.41 14.17
CA PHE A 98 6.99 -1.63 15.42
C PHE A 98 8.30 -0.85 15.64
N VAL A 99 9.12 -0.69 14.61
CA VAL A 99 10.38 0.09 14.65
C VAL A 99 11.33 -0.36 15.77
N GLY A 100 11.44 -1.68 15.96
CA GLY A 100 12.30 -2.28 17.00
C GLY A 100 11.76 -2.19 18.43
N ARG A 101 10.52 -1.74 18.62
CA ARG A 101 9.81 -1.71 19.91
C ARG A 101 8.91 -2.95 20.08
N THR A 102 8.50 -3.21 21.30
CA THR A 102 7.36 -4.11 21.52
C THR A 102 6.06 -3.44 21.05
N VAL A 103 5.02 -4.23 20.81
CA VAL A 103 3.69 -3.70 20.42
C VAL A 103 3.15 -2.70 21.45
N THR A 104 3.38 -2.96 22.74
CA THR A 104 2.91 -2.09 23.84
C THR A 104 3.67 -0.76 23.87
N GLU A 105 4.99 -0.77 23.68
CA GLU A 105 5.80 0.46 23.59
C GLU A 105 5.44 1.28 22.36
N PHE A 106 5.26 0.61 21.20
CA PHE A 106 4.85 1.27 19.98
C PHE A 106 3.46 1.90 20.11
N LYS A 107 2.51 1.18 20.73
CA LYS A 107 1.19 1.74 21.03
C LYS A 107 1.28 2.97 21.93
N ALA A 108 2.11 2.92 22.98
CA ALA A 108 2.27 4.06 23.87
C ALA A 108 2.84 5.30 23.15
N ALA A 109 3.76 5.11 22.20
CA ALA A 109 4.29 6.20 21.37
C ALA A 109 3.20 6.79 20.43
N LEU A 110 2.35 5.94 19.83
CA LEU A 110 1.21 6.38 19.04
C LEU A 110 0.20 7.18 19.89
N ASP A 111 -0.16 6.64 21.05
CA ASP A 111 -1.12 7.29 21.95
C ASP A 111 -0.61 8.67 22.41
N ALA A 112 0.68 8.79 22.72
CA ALA A 112 1.32 10.06 23.10
C ALA A 112 1.27 11.11 21.97
N ALA A 113 1.28 10.67 20.71
CA ALA A 113 1.16 11.52 19.54
C ALA A 113 -0.30 11.76 19.10
N GLY A 114 -1.29 11.21 19.82
CA GLY A 114 -2.71 11.28 19.44
C GLY A 114 -3.08 10.45 18.20
N LEU A 115 -2.27 9.46 17.85
CA LEU A 115 -2.43 8.59 16.69
C LEU A 115 -3.01 7.22 17.08
N ARG A 116 -3.64 6.54 16.12
CA ARG A 116 -4.11 5.15 16.24
C ARG A 116 -3.68 4.34 15.03
N ALA A 117 -3.10 3.17 15.24
CA ALA A 117 -2.83 2.22 14.16
C ALA A 117 -4.13 1.48 13.82
N THR A 118 -4.93 2.05 12.90
CA THR A 118 -6.19 1.44 12.45
C THR A 118 -5.99 0.28 11.50
N SER A 119 -4.83 0.21 10.85
CA SER A 119 -4.38 -0.83 9.93
C SER A 119 -2.89 -1.15 10.13
N GLY A 120 -2.44 -2.28 9.61
CA GLY A 120 -1.04 -2.64 9.58
C GLY A 120 -0.68 -3.68 8.53
N HIS A 121 0.46 -3.47 7.87
CA HIS A 121 1.06 -4.45 6.97
C HIS A 121 1.74 -5.55 7.78
N VAL A 122 1.19 -6.76 7.70
CA VAL A 122 1.68 -7.94 8.42
C VAL A 122 1.65 -9.14 7.48
N GLN A 123 2.80 -9.75 7.27
CA GLN A 123 2.89 -10.94 6.43
C GLN A 123 2.25 -12.17 7.11
N ILE A 124 1.39 -12.86 6.38
CA ILE A 124 0.96 -14.19 6.76
C ILE A 124 2.17 -15.13 6.64
N PRO A 125 2.48 -15.94 7.67
CA PRO A 125 3.60 -16.89 7.62
C PRO A 125 3.54 -17.81 6.40
N GLN A 126 4.66 -18.03 5.75
CA GLN A 126 4.80 -18.95 4.63
C GLN A 126 5.91 -19.98 4.90
N PRO A 127 5.64 -21.28 5.02
CA PRO A 127 4.30 -21.89 4.99
C PRO A 127 3.37 -21.42 6.12
N PHE A 128 2.06 -21.54 5.92
CA PHE A 128 1.07 -21.02 6.88
C PHE A 128 1.21 -21.67 8.26
N ASP A 129 1.50 -20.86 9.26
CA ASP A 129 1.58 -21.23 10.68
C ASP A 129 0.46 -20.54 11.48
N PRO A 130 -0.57 -21.28 11.93
CA PRO A 130 -1.67 -20.72 12.70
C PRO A 130 -1.25 -20.12 14.04
N ALA A 131 -0.20 -20.64 14.69
CA ALA A 131 0.25 -20.13 15.99
C ALA A 131 0.95 -18.77 15.84
N ALA A 132 1.87 -18.67 14.87
CA ALA A 132 2.51 -17.41 14.52
C ALA A 132 1.49 -16.37 14.04
N TRP A 133 0.49 -16.77 13.23
CA TRP A 133 -0.57 -15.89 12.80
C TRP A 133 -1.45 -15.39 13.97
N SER A 134 -1.79 -16.27 14.93
CA SER A 134 -2.51 -15.87 16.15
C SER A 134 -1.76 -14.82 16.96
N ALA A 135 -0.43 -14.91 17.05
CA ALA A 135 0.38 -13.88 17.72
C ALA A 135 0.26 -12.53 17.01
N SER A 136 0.35 -12.50 15.67
CA SER A 136 0.15 -11.27 14.89
C SER A 136 -1.24 -10.66 15.07
N LEU A 137 -2.29 -11.49 15.18
CA LEU A 137 -3.65 -11.03 15.47
C LEU A 137 -3.78 -10.45 16.89
N ALA A 138 -3.08 -11.04 17.88
CA ALA A 138 -3.04 -10.50 19.25
C ALA A 138 -2.34 -9.13 19.31
N ASP A 139 -1.25 -8.95 18.56
CA ASP A 139 -0.57 -7.67 18.44
C ASP A 139 -1.48 -6.60 17.78
N ALA A 140 -2.17 -6.95 16.69
CA ALA A 140 -3.13 -6.07 16.05
C ALA A 140 -4.28 -5.65 16.99
N ASN A 141 -4.79 -6.59 17.81
CA ASN A 141 -5.79 -6.30 18.83
C ASN A 141 -5.23 -5.41 19.96
N THR A 142 -3.98 -5.61 20.35
CA THR A 142 -3.30 -4.74 21.34
C THR A 142 -3.21 -3.30 20.84
N LEU A 143 -2.91 -3.09 19.57
CA LEU A 143 -2.92 -1.79 18.90
C LEU A 143 -4.33 -1.19 18.77
N GLY A 144 -5.37 -2.01 18.85
CA GLY A 144 -6.75 -1.62 18.56
C GLY A 144 -7.00 -1.45 17.04
N SER A 145 -6.26 -2.18 16.23
CA SER A 145 -6.40 -2.17 14.78
C SER A 145 -7.74 -2.75 14.36
N ARG A 146 -8.20 -2.32 13.20
CA ARG A 146 -9.40 -2.84 12.53
C ARG A 146 -9.03 -3.74 11.36
N TYR A 147 -7.93 -3.40 10.70
CA TYR A 147 -7.44 -4.08 9.51
C TYR A 147 -6.05 -4.65 9.77
N ILE A 148 -5.80 -5.82 9.19
CA ILE A 148 -4.49 -6.44 9.09
C ILE A 148 -4.30 -6.83 7.62
N VAL A 149 -3.26 -6.34 6.98
CA VAL A 149 -3.10 -6.42 5.52
C VAL A 149 -1.84 -7.18 5.17
N HIS A 150 -1.97 -8.20 4.33
CA HIS A 150 -0.81 -8.89 3.75
C HIS A 150 -0.20 -8.01 2.65
N PRO A 151 1.08 -7.57 2.78
CA PRO A 151 1.60 -6.48 1.97
C PRO A 151 2.01 -6.87 0.55
N PHE A 152 2.36 -8.12 0.28
CA PHE A 152 2.77 -8.60 -1.05
C PHE A 152 2.96 -10.12 -1.09
N PHE A 153 2.81 -10.72 -2.28
CA PHE A 153 3.16 -12.12 -2.55
C PHE A 153 3.73 -12.26 -3.96
N GLY A 154 4.50 -13.35 -4.18
CA GLY A 154 4.92 -13.76 -5.51
C GLY A 154 6.11 -13.01 -6.11
N ILE A 155 6.92 -12.35 -5.29
CA ILE A 155 8.18 -11.73 -5.69
C ILE A 155 9.32 -12.14 -4.75
N ASP A 156 10.47 -12.40 -5.31
CA ASP A 156 11.74 -12.46 -4.58
C ASP A 156 12.48 -11.13 -4.76
N PHE A 157 12.53 -10.32 -3.72
CA PHE A 157 13.21 -9.01 -3.78
C PHE A 157 14.74 -9.10 -3.93
N ALA A 158 15.35 -10.25 -3.67
CA ALA A 158 16.79 -10.40 -3.83
C ALA A 158 17.17 -10.61 -5.30
N THR A 159 16.33 -11.32 -6.05
CA THR A 159 16.56 -11.66 -7.46
C THR A 159 15.71 -10.84 -8.42
N GLY A 160 14.59 -10.29 -7.95
CA GLY A 160 13.55 -9.65 -8.77
C GLY A 160 12.67 -10.67 -9.50
N GLU A 161 12.78 -11.97 -9.19
CA GLU A 161 11.98 -13.01 -9.81
C GLU A 161 10.52 -12.93 -9.34
N VAL A 162 9.60 -13.01 -10.32
CA VAL A 162 8.16 -12.95 -10.09
C VAL A 162 7.51 -14.31 -10.36
N THR A 163 6.67 -14.77 -9.44
CA THR A 163 5.87 -15.97 -9.58
C THR A 163 4.77 -15.76 -10.62
N ARG A 164 4.91 -16.40 -11.78
CA ARG A 164 4.01 -16.23 -12.92
C ARG A 164 3.28 -17.51 -13.32
N THR A 165 2.94 -18.37 -12.36
CA THR A 165 2.16 -19.60 -12.58
C THR A 165 0.98 -19.66 -11.63
N THR A 166 -0.10 -20.30 -12.04
CA THR A 166 -1.39 -20.35 -11.33
C THR A 166 -1.32 -21.06 -9.98
N ALA A 167 -0.58 -22.15 -9.89
CA ALA A 167 -0.63 -23.04 -8.72
C ALA A 167 -0.17 -22.38 -7.39
N PRO A 168 0.94 -21.61 -7.33
CA PRO A 168 1.34 -20.90 -6.13
C PRO A 168 0.32 -19.85 -5.67
N TRP A 169 -0.28 -19.11 -6.61
CA TRP A 169 -1.29 -18.09 -6.31
C TRP A 169 -2.57 -18.70 -5.73
N ARG A 170 -3.01 -19.84 -6.27
CA ARG A 170 -4.14 -20.58 -5.68
C ARG A 170 -3.82 -21.17 -4.31
N ALA A 171 -2.58 -21.61 -4.09
CA ALA A 171 -2.13 -22.08 -2.77
C ALA A 171 -2.17 -20.94 -1.76
N PHE A 172 -1.61 -19.80 -2.12
CA PHE A 172 -1.60 -18.60 -1.29
C PHE A 172 -3.03 -18.08 -1.01
N ALA A 173 -3.93 -18.09 -2.00
CA ALA A 173 -5.34 -17.72 -1.79
C ALA A 173 -6.03 -18.62 -0.74
N ARG A 174 -5.70 -19.92 -0.69
CA ARG A 174 -6.20 -20.81 0.37
C ARG A 174 -5.68 -20.40 1.75
N ASP A 175 -4.41 -19.98 1.83
CA ASP A 175 -3.82 -19.52 3.10
C ASP A 175 -4.41 -18.16 3.51
N LEU A 176 -4.68 -17.26 2.57
CA LEU A 176 -5.44 -16.03 2.83
C LEU A 176 -6.83 -16.33 3.39
N ASN A 177 -7.56 -17.28 2.82
CA ASN A 177 -8.88 -17.66 3.34
C ASN A 177 -8.81 -18.29 4.73
N ARG A 178 -7.77 -19.06 5.04
CA ARG A 178 -7.52 -19.60 6.40
C ARG A 178 -7.20 -18.47 7.39
N ALA A 179 -6.28 -17.61 7.03
CA ALA A 179 -5.87 -16.44 7.82
C ALA A 179 -7.05 -15.46 8.04
N GLY A 180 -7.89 -15.25 7.00
CA GLY A 180 -9.06 -14.39 7.06
C GLY A 180 -10.14 -14.91 8.02
N ARG A 181 -10.35 -16.22 8.08
CA ARG A 181 -11.24 -16.80 9.12
C ARG A 181 -10.74 -16.51 10.51
N MET A 182 -9.44 -16.73 10.78
CA MET A 182 -8.85 -16.45 12.07
C MET A 182 -8.90 -14.96 12.43
N ALA A 183 -8.64 -14.07 11.44
CA ALA A 183 -8.75 -12.62 11.63
C ALA A 183 -10.19 -12.21 11.99
N ARG A 184 -11.19 -12.71 11.25
CA ARG A 184 -12.61 -12.46 11.55
C ARG A 184 -12.99 -12.95 12.94
N ASP A 185 -12.55 -14.14 13.36
CA ASP A 185 -12.84 -14.72 14.66
C ASP A 185 -12.14 -13.92 15.79
N ALA A 186 -11.05 -13.22 15.48
CA ALA A 186 -10.38 -12.25 16.36
C ALA A 186 -10.98 -10.82 16.28
N GLY A 187 -12.04 -10.58 15.50
CA GLY A 187 -12.67 -9.27 15.34
C GLY A 187 -11.98 -8.33 14.36
N LEU A 188 -11.03 -8.84 13.57
CA LEU A 188 -10.25 -8.10 12.58
C LEU A 188 -10.71 -8.40 11.15
N LYS A 189 -10.36 -7.52 10.21
CA LYS A 189 -10.53 -7.73 8.78
C LYS A 189 -9.17 -7.96 8.12
N LEU A 190 -9.01 -9.09 7.41
CA LEU A 190 -7.81 -9.34 6.63
C LEU A 190 -7.92 -8.68 5.26
N GLY A 191 -6.86 -7.98 4.86
CA GLY A 191 -6.69 -7.40 3.52
C GLY A 191 -5.51 -7.98 2.74
N TYR A 192 -5.52 -7.75 1.43
CA TYR A 192 -4.40 -7.97 0.54
C TYR A 192 -4.05 -6.67 -0.19
N HIS A 193 -2.79 -6.28 -0.14
CA HIS A 193 -2.22 -5.13 -0.84
C HIS A 193 -1.53 -5.57 -2.12
N ASN A 194 -1.90 -4.94 -3.24
CA ASN A 194 -1.35 -5.26 -4.54
C ASN A 194 -0.15 -4.38 -4.92
N HIS A 195 0.71 -4.96 -5.77
CA HIS A 195 1.74 -4.26 -6.53
C HIS A 195 1.46 -4.41 -8.03
N ASN A 196 2.44 -4.07 -8.88
CA ASN A 196 2.27 -4.17 -10.33
C ASN A 196 2.46 -5.57 -10.90
N TRP A 197 3.24 -6.41 -10.23
CA TRP A 197 3.57 -7.75 -10.75
C TRP A 197 2.39 -8.74 -10.68
N GLU A 198 1.41 -8.53 -9.83
CA GLU A 198 0.17 -9.31 -9.81
C GLU A 198 -0.63 -9.16 -11.11
N PHE A 199 -0.44 -8.06 -11.84
CA PHE A 199 -1.10 -7.82 -13.12
C PHE A 199 -0.33 -8.37 -14.33
N PHE A 200 0.80 -9.03 -14.14
CA PHE A 200 1.49 -9.71 -15.20
C PHE A 200 0.73 -10.98 -15.61
N ARG A 201 0.68 -11.24 -16.94
CA ARG A 201 0.06 -12.46 -17.45
C ARG A 201 0.79 -13.70 -16.95
N LEU A 202 0.02 -14.71 -16.53
CA LEU A 202 0.57 -16.00 -16.13
C LEU A 202 1.17 -16.74 -17.32
N THR A 203 2.22 -17.51 -17.09
CA THR A 203 2.90 -18.29 -18.15
C THR A 203 2.18 -19.59 -18.49
N ASP A 204 1.45 -20.15 -17.53
CA ASP A 204 0.65 -21.38 -17.69
C ASP A 204 -0.83 -21.09 -18.04
N ASP A 205 -1.28 -19.82 -17.90
CA ASP A 205 -2.58 -19.33 -18.35
C ASP A 205 -2.49 -17.85 -18.79
N PRO A 206 -2.03 -17.57 -20.03
CA PRO A 206 -1.86 -16.18 -20.47
C PRO A 206 -3.14 -15.36 -20.64
N SER A 207 -4.31 -15.97 -20.48
CA SER A 207 -5.59 -15.25 -20.47
C SER A 207 -5.83 -14.52 -19.15
N ARG A 208 -5.12 -14.90 -18.07
CA ARG A 208 -5.28 -14.41 -16.70
C ARG A 208 -4.02 -13.76 -16.16
N THR A 209 -4.22 -12.93 -15.14
CA THR A 209 -3.17 -12.39 -14.29
C THR A 209 -3.14 -13.12 -12.94
N ALA A 210 -2.08 -12.93 -12.17
CA ALA A 210 -2.02 -13.43 -10.81
C ALA A 210 -3.08 -12.78 -9.92
N TYR A 211 -3.39 -11.49 -10.15
CA TYR A 211 -4.44 -10.77 -9.44
C TYR A 211 -5.83 -11.40 -9.69
N ASP A 212 -6.14 -11.78 -10.93
CA ASP A 212 -7.40 -12.46 -11.27
C ASP A 212 -7.52 -13.80 -10.53
N VAL A 213 -6.42 -14.56 -10.44
CA VAL A 213 -6.41 -15.85 -9.71
C VAL A 213 -6.63 -15.63 -8.22
N LEU A 214 -5.99 -14.62 -7.65
CA LEU A 214 -6.08 -14.30 -6.22
C LEU A 214 -7.51 -13.87 -5.85
N THR A 215 -8.08 -12.93 -6.61
CA THR A 215 -9.42 -12.39 -6.32
C THR A 215 -10.53 -13.42 -6.49
N ASP A 216 -10.43 -14.30 -7.51
CA ASP A 216 -11.39 -15.38 -7.75
C ASP A 216 -11.29 -16.51 -6.71
N ALA A 217 -10.08 -16.78 -6.18
CA ALA A 217 -9.84 -17.89 -5.26
C ALA A 217 -9.96 -17.50 -3.78
N THR A 218 -10.10 -16.21 -3.47
CA THR A 218 -10.31 -15.72 -2.10
C THR A 218 -11.78 -15.38 -1.86
N ASP A 219 -12.25 -15.73 -0.67
CA ASP A 219 -13.59 -15.44 -0.19
C ASP A 219 -13.71 -13.92 0.11
N PRO A 220 -14.61 -13.18 -0.55
CA PRO A 220 -14.75 -11.74 -0.36
C PRO A 220 -15.22 -11.33 1.06
N ASP A 221 -15.87 -12.23 1.79
CA ASP A 221 -16.27 -11.98 3.18
C ASP A 221 -15.10 -12.14 4.17
N LEU A 222 -14.02 -12.81 3.74
CA LEU A 222 -12.83 -13.08 4.56
C LEU A 222 -11.64 -12.22 4.20
N VAL A 223 -11.49 -11.87 2.91
CA VAL A 223 -10.32 -11.15 2.38
C VAL A 223 -10.79 -9.94 1.60
N HIS A 224 -10.61 -8.76 2.16
CA HIS A 224 -10.83 -7.51 1.43
C HIS A 224 -9.59 -7.12 0.61
N LEU A 225 -9.70 -6.07 -0.17
CA LEU A 225 -8.63 -5.52 -0.99
C LEU A 225 -8.24 -4.14 -0.46
N GLU A 226 -6.94 -3.96 -0.24
CA GLU A 226 -6.30 -2.67 -0.11
C GLU A 226 -5.68 -2.35 -1.47
N MET A 227 -6.35 -1.50 -2.24
CA MET A 227 -5.96 -1.21 -3.61
C MET A 227 -4.91 -0.10 -3.64
N ASP A 228 -3.69 -0.43 -4.05
CA ASP A 228 -2.68 0.58 -4.35
C ASP A 228 -2.88 1.13 -5.77
N LEU A 229 -3.27 2.39 -5.84
CA LEU A 229 -3.66 3.06 -7.09
C LEU A 229 -2.47 3.30 -8.04
N PHE A 230 -1.28 3.52 -7.49
CA PHE A 230 -0.04 3.65 -8.27
C PHE A 230 0.32 2.30 -8.91
N TRP A 231 0.33 1.24 -8.11
CA TRP A 231 0.75 -0.07 -8.60
C TRP A 231 -0.25 -0.68 -9.59
N VAL A 232 -1.56 -0.45 -9.41
CA VAL A 232 -2.58 -0.81 -10.40
C VAL A 232 -2.28 -0.14 -11.74
N THR A 233 -2.01 1.19 -11.73
CA THR A 233 -1.69 1.95 -12.92
C THR A 233 -0.37 1.49 -13.54
N ARG A 234 0.66 1.22 -12.73
CA ARG A 234 1.93 0.64 -13.17
C ARG A 234 1.79 -0.78 -13.74
N GLY A 235 0.78 -1.52 -13.30
CA GLY A 235 0.36 -2.81 -13.84
C GLY A 235 -0.48 -2.71 -15.12
N ALA A 236 -0.60 -1.50 -15.70
CA ALA A 236 -1.38 -1.19 -16.90
C ALA A 236 -2.87 -1.58 -16.76
N ARG A 237 -3.44 -1.45 -15.54
CA ARG A 237 -4.86 -1.59 -15.27
C ARG A 237 -5.47 -0.25 -14.88
N ASP A 238 -6.74 -0.08 -15.20
CA ASP A 238 -7.51 1.09 -14.74
C ASP A 238 -8.08 0.82 -13.33
N PRO A 239 -7.78 1.65 -12.32
CA PRO A 239 -8.34 1.47 -10.98
C PRO A 239 -9.88 1.45 -10.95
N VAL A 240 -10.55 2.22 -11.80
CA VAL A 240 -12.02 2.26 -11.84
C VAL A 240 -12.61 0.94 -12.37
N ASP A 241 -11.95 0.32 -13.36
CA ASP A 241 -12.40 -0.99 -13.84
C ASP A 241 -12.22 -2.07 -12.76
N LEU A 242 -11.08 -2.04 -12.06
CA LEU A 242 -10.84 -2.96 -10.93
C LEU A 242 -11.84 -2.76 -9.77
N ILE A 243 -12.26 -1.53 -9.49
CA ILE A 243 -13.32 -1.24 -8.52
C ILE A 243 -14.62 -1.92 -8.93
N LYS A 244 -15.02 -1.79 -10.20
CA LYS A 244 -16.26 -2.39 -10.73
C LYS A 244 -16.22 -3.92 -10.71
N GLU A 245 -15.04 -4.51 -10.95
CA GLU A 245 -14.82 -5.96 -10.84
C GLU A 245 -14.90 -6.47 -9.38
N ASN A 246 -14.64 -5.60 -8.39
CA ASN A 246 -14.51 -5.94 -6.97
C ASN A 246 -15.41 -5.05 -6.06
N GLN A 247 -16.64 -4.79 -6.48
CA GLN A 247 -17.59 -3.93 -5.76
C GLN A 247 -17.77 -4.35 -4.30
N GLY A 248 -17.72 -3.37 -3.39
CA GLY A 248 -17.91 -3.59 -1.95
C GLY A 248 -16.73 -4.25 -1.24
N ARG A 249 -15.69 -4.66 -1.98
CA ARG A 249 -14.56 -5.43 -1.46
C ARG A 249 -13.28 -4.60 -1.26
N VAL A 250 -13.15 -3.43 -1.92
CA VAL A 250 -12.00 -2.54 -1.80
C VAL A 250 -12.22 -1.59 -0.63
N LEU A 251 -11.74 -1.98 0.57
CA LEU A 251 -12.00 -1.21 1.79
C LEU A 251 -10.98 -0.11 2.05
N GLN A 252 -9.81 -0.17 1.42
CA GLN A 252 -8.72 0.77 1.62
C GLN A 252 -8.08 1.12 0.26
N TYR A 253 -7.69 2.40 0.12
CA TYR A 253 -6.84 2.84 -0.97
C TYR A 253 -5.48 3.23 -0.44
N HIS A 254 -4.40 2.74 -1.06
CA HIS A 254 -3.11 3.42 -1.00
C HIS A 254 -3.10 4.53 -2.04
N VAL A 255 -3.04 5.76 -1.54
CA VAL A 255 -3.01 6.99 -2.34
C VAL A 255 -1.56 7.35 -2.59
N LYS A 256 -1.02 6.72 -3.61
CA LYS A 256 0.35 6.83 -4.11
C LYS A 256 0.29 7.32 -5.56
N ASP A 257 1.13 8.29 -5.93
CA ASP A 257 1.03 8.97 -7.24
C ASP A 257 2.29 8.76 -8.08
N LEU A 258 2.13 8.87 -9.42
CA LEU A 258 3.24 8.70 -10.35
C LEU A 258 3.44 9.96 -11.20
N ASN A 259 4.71 10.28 -11.48
CA ASN A 259 5.11 11.35 -12.38
C ASN A 259 5.16 10.87 -13.85
N GLN A 260 5.50 11.77 -14.77
CA GLN A 260 5.60 11.46 -16.20
C GLN A 260 6.64 10.38 -16.55
N ALA A 261 7.65 10.17 -15.71
CA ALA A 261 8.64 9.10 -15.87
C ALA A 261 8.13 7.75 -15.31
N GLY A 262 6.92 7.70 -14.75
CA GLY A 262 6.38 6.53 -14.08
C GLY A 262 7.04 6.22 -12.73
N SER A 263 7.75 7.18 -12.13
CA SER A 263 8.34 7.11 -10.79
C SER A 263 7.41 7.73 -9.75
N PHE A 264 7.72 7.54 -8.48
CA PHE A 264 6.95 8.10 -7.37
C PHE A 264 6.96 9.63 -7.37
N THR A 265 5.87 10.21 -6.96
CA THR A 265 5.75 11.62 -6.59
C THR A 265 4.76 11.76 -5.43
N ASP A 266 4.68 12.96 -4.84
CA ASP A 266 3.76 13.18 -3.74
C ASP A 266 2.31 13.15 -4.24
N PRO A 267 1.36 12.59 -3.47
CA PRO A 267 -0.05 12.50 -3.87
C PRO A 267 -0.63 13.85 -4.31
N GLY A 268 -1.27 13.85 -5.48
CA GLY A 268 -1.86 15.03 -6.11
C GLY A 268 -0.89 15.90 -6.90
N GLN A 269 0.38 15.51 -7.01
CA GLN A 269 1.39 16.19 -7.84
C GLN A 269 1.76 15.40 -9.12
N GLY A 270 1.11 14.26 -9.33
CA GLY A 270 1.38 13.36 -10.43
C GLY A 270 0.27 13.32 -11.48
N LEU A 271 0.09 12.16 -12.05
CA LEU A 271 -0.77 11.94 -13.22
C LEU A 271 -2.06 11.19 -12.91
N LEU A 272 -2.22 10.62 -11.70
CA LEU A 272 -3.44 9.90 -11.37
C LEU A 272 -4.62 10.86 -11.20
N ASP A 273 -5.71 10.61 -11.92
CA ASP A 273 -6.97 11.31 -11.70
C ASP A 273 -7.72 10.73 -10.48
N PHE A 274 -7.22 11.10 -9.30
CA PHE A 274 -7.84 10.68 -8.04
C PHE A 274 -9.31 11.12 -7.91
N ALA A 275 -9.69 12.27 -8.48
CA ALA A 275 -11.07 12.71 -8.43
C ALA A 275 -11.98 11.76 -9.22
N ARG A 276 -11.52 11.26 -10.37
CA ARG A 276 -12.24 10.23 -11.15
C ARG A 276 -12.35 8.93 -10.34
N ILE A 277 -11.27 8.49 -9.72
CA ILE A 277 -11.24 7.24 -8.95
C ILE A 277 -12.14 7.34 -7.71
N PHE A 278 -12.03 8.44 -6.95
CA PHE A 278 -12.74 8.60 -5.67
C PHE A 278 -14.26 8.76 -5.85
N ARG A 279 -14.75 9.14 -7.03
CA ARG A 279 -16.19 9.08 -7.34
C ARG A 279 -16.78 7.67 -7.21
N HIS A 280 -15.94 6.64 -7.27
CA HIS A 280 -16.33 5.24 -7.12
C HIS A 280 -16.04 4.68 -5.71
N SER A 281 -15.67 5.51 -4.73
CA SER A 281 -15.33 5.05 -3.37
C SER A 281 -16.48 4.37 -2.65
N ASP A 282 -17.71 4.82 -2.85
CA ASP A 282 -18.91 4.17 -2.26
C ASP A 282 -19.15 2.80 -2.90
N GLU A 283 -19.03 2.69 -4.23
CA GLU A 283 -19.12 1.43 -4.98
C GLU A 283 -18.02 0.44 -4.56
N ALA A 284 -16.80 0.92 -4.34
CA ALA A 284 -15.67 0.15 -3.86
C ALA A 284 -15.87 -0.35 -2.41
N GLY A 285 -16.54 0.44 -1.56
CA GLY A 285 -16.73 0.20 -0.15
C GLY A 285 -15.67 0.84 0.76
N VAL A 286 -14.93 1.84 0.27
CA VAL A 286 -13.76 2.43 0.92
C VAL A 286 -14.06 2.99 2.30
N ARG A 287 -13.12 2.76 3.23
CA ARG A 287 -13.17 3.22 4.63
C ARG A 287 -11.92 3.98 5.05
N GLU A 288 -10.80 3.82 4.31
CA GLU A 288 -9.56 4.55 4.56
C GLU A 288 -8.85 4.92 3.25
N TYR A 289 -8.29 6.14 3.25
CA TYR A 289 -7.44 6.69 2.20
C TYR A 289 -6.05 6.88 2.81
N ILE A 290 -5.13 6.01 2.45
CA ILE A 290 -3.83 5.87 3.09
C ILE A 290 -2.76 6.49 2.20
N VAL A 291 -2.17 7.60 2.64
CA VAL A 291 -1.06 8.24 1.92
C VAL A 291 0.16 7.34 1.96
N GLU A 292 0.79 7.10 0.81
CA GLU A 292 2.06 6.41 0.75
C GLU A 292 2.95 6.92 -0.38
N ARG A 293 4.27 6.85 -0.13
CA ARG A 293 5.32 7.05 -1.13
C ARG A 293 6.56 6.25 -0.72
N ASP A 294 7.02 5.31 -1.58
CA ASP A 294 8.06 4.34 -1.22
C ASP A 294 9.46 4.96 -1.10
N ASP A 295 9.74 6.04 -1.84
CA ASP A 295 11.05 6.71 -1.86
C ASP A 295 11.06 8.03 -1.06
N ALA A 296 10.07 8.27 -0.21
CA ALA A 296 9.86 9.56 0.46
C ALA A 296 11.07 10.06 1.27
N GLY A 297 11.78 9.16 1.97
CA GLY A 297 12.98 9.47 2.77
C GLY A 297 14.26 8.84 2.23
N SER A 298 14.24 8.25 1.02
CA SER A 298 15.38 7.53 0.45
C SER A 298 16.18 8.40 -0.54
N PRO A 299 17.49 8.20 -0.69
CA PRO A 299 18.31 8.98 -1.61
C PRO A 299 17.70 9.06 -3.04
N PRO A 300 17.74 10.22 -3.68
CA PRO A 300 18.47 11.46 -3.30
C PRO A 300 17.79 12.30 -2.20
N ARG A 301 16.59 11.92 -1.74
CA ARG A 301 15.89 12.57 -0.62
C ARG A 301 16.56 12.24 0.71
N GLN A 302 16.26 13.04 1.73
CA GLN A 302 16.70 12.80 3.11
C GLN A 302 15.56 12.16 3.93
N PRO A 303 15.85 11.46 5.04
CA PRO A 303 14.80 10.90 5.89
C PRO A 303 13.70 11.90 6.28
N ALA A 304 14.08 13.12 6.63
CA ALA A 304 13.17 14.19 7.04
C ALA A 304 12.21 14.64 5.91
N ASP A 305 12.58 14.49 4.64
CA ASP A 305 11.72 14.85 3.50
C ASP A 305 10.45 14.01 3.44
N ALA A 306 10.41 12.88 4.13
CA ALA A 306 9.20 12.05 4.25
C ALA A 306 8.07 12.77 5.00
N LEU A 307 8.39 13.68 5.92
CA LEU A 307 7.39 14.52 6.59
C LEU A 307 6.75 15.54 5.64
N ASP A 308 7.49 16.02 4.63
CA ASP A 308 6.91 16.88 3.60
C ASP A 308 5.94 16.10 2.72
N THR A 309 6.29 14.87 2.32
CA THR A 309 5.35 13.95 1.65
C THR A 309 4.08 13.73 2.49
N ALA A 310 4.22 13.47 3.80
CA ALA A 310 3.07 13.31 4.69
C ALA A 310 2.19 14.57 4.71
N ARG A 311 2.78 15.75 4.81
CA ARG A 311 2.06 17.05 4.80
C ARG A 311 1.34 17.30 3.48
N VAL A 312 2.02 17.08 2.35
CA VAL A 312 1.45 17.26 1.01
C VAL A 312 0.29 16.30 0.79
N GLY A 313 0.46 15.01 1.09
CA GLY A 313 -0.58 13.99 0.95
C GLY A 313 -1.81 14.27 1.82
N TYR A 314 -1.61 14.66 3.09
CA TYR A 314 -2.71 15.05 3.97
C TYR A 314 -3.49 16.25 3.40
N GLN A 315 -2.77 17.31 3.02
CA GLN A 315 -3.40 18.51 2.47
C GLN A 315 -4.14 18.25 1.16
N PHE A 316 -3.59 17.38 0.31
CA PHE A 316 -4.24 16.95 -0.92
C PHE A 316 -5.57 16.26 -0.62
N LEU A 317 -5.59 15.23 0.24
CA LEU A 317 -6.80 14.50 0.60
C LEU A 317 -7.86 15.39 1.29
N ARG A 318 -7.42 16.37 2.08
CA ARG A 318 -8.32 17.35 2.72
C ARG A 318 -8.99 18.30 1.73
N ARG A 319 -8.40 18.55 0.57
CA ARG A 319 -8.85 19.57 -0.39
C ARG A 319 -9.52 18.98 -1.62
N ILE A 320 -9.20 17.74 -2.00
CA ILE A 320 -9.76 17.10 -3.19
C ILE A 320 -11.28 17.12 -3.18
N ARG A 321 -11.88 17.34 -4.37
CA ARG A 321 -13.31 17.33 -4.63
C ARG A 321 -13.59 16.31 -5.72
N PHE A 322 -14.64 15.52 -5.57
CA PHE A 322 -15.03 14.50 -6.54
C PHE A 322 -16.53 14.28 -6.61
#